data_97aebe034955be67b5f49777f0716198
#
_entry.id   97aebe034955be67b5f49777f0716198
#
_cell.length_a   1.000
_cell.length_b   1.000
_cell.length_c   1.000
_cell.angle_alpha   90.00
_cell.angle_beta   90.00
_cell.angle_gamma   90.00
#
_symmetry.space_group_name_H-M   'P 1'
#
loop_
_entity.id
_entity.type
_entity.pdbx_description
1 polymer ?
#
loop_
_entity_poly.entity_id
_entity_poly.type
_entity_poly.pdbx_seq_one_letter_code
_entity_poly.pdbx_strand_id
1 'polypeptide(L)'
;MRERDALDDQLKAIGRIEQELEDQLTLIELGETEKDDKTVGEAESALKRLKVEVARRELEALLSGEADANDCYLEVHAGAGGTESQDWASMLMRMYVRWADAHGYKVDWIEESEGEGAGIKSATVMIKGHNAYGWLKSENGVHRLVRISPFDSNARRHTSFASVVVFPVVDDRIKIDINENDVRTDVMRSGGAGGQHVNKTESAVRLTHIPTNIVVKCQQDRSQHRNRAMAWDMLRAKLFEMEMKKREDKAAAEQALKTDIGWGHQIRSYVLQPYQMVKDLRTGVSTSNTAGVLDGDLDEFMQAALAQKAFGGGPEQVEDVE
;
A
#
# COMPACT_ATOMS: atom_id res chain seq x y z
N MET A 1 3.15 23.11 12.44
CA MET A 1 4.60 23.34 12.50
C MET A 1 5.37 22.22 11.81
N ARG A 2 5.25 20.95 12.23
CA ARG A 2 6.03 19.83 11.61
C ARG A 2 5.86 19.68 10.10
N GLU A 3 4.64 19.82 9.60
CA GLU A 3 4.33 19.66 8.16
C GLU A 3 4.92 20.81 7.32
N ARG A 4 4.85 22.04 7.84
CA ARG A 4 5.47 23.20 7.20
C ARG A 4 7.00 23.06 7.17
N ASP A 5 7.59 22.60 8.27
CA ASP A 5 9.04 22.44 8.38
C ASP A 5 9.54 21.34 7.42
N ALA A 6 8.77 20.23 7.27
CA ALA A 6 9.08 19.18 6.30
C ALA A 6 9.00 19.66 4.84
N LEU A 7 7.97 20.45 4.50
CA LEU A 7 7.85 21.05 3.16
C LEU A 7 8.98 22.05 2.87
N ASP A 8 9.39 22.85 3.86
CA ASP A 8 10.49 23.80 3.75
C ASP A 8 11.83 23.09 3.51
N ASP A 9 12.04 21.96 4.20
CA ASP A 9 13.24 21.13 4.02
C ASP A 9 13.26 20.46 2.63
N GLN A 10 12.10 20.03 2.11
CA GLN A 10 11.99 19.50 0.74
C GLN A 10 12.30 20.56 -0.30
N LEU A 11 11.74 21.76 -0.17
CA LEU A 11 12.00 22.87 -1.09
C LEU A 11 13.48 23.28 -1.09
N LYS A 12 14.11 23.37 0.08
CA LYS A 12 15.54 23.65 0.20
C LYS A 12 16.41 22.57 -0.46
N ALA A 13 15.99 21.30 -0.31
CA ALA A 13 16.71 20.19 -0.90
C ALA A 13 16.63 20.21 -2.44
N ILE A 14 15.47 20.55 -3.02
CA ILE A 14 15.29 20.71 -4.47
C ILE A 14 16.18 21.86 -4.97
N GLY A 15 16.10 23.04 -4.33
CA GLY A 15 16.92 24.19 -4.72
C GLY A 15 18.43 23.90 -4.64
N ARG A 16 18.88 23.08 -3.67
CA ARG A 16 20.28 22.64 -3.60
C ARG A 16 20.65 21.74 -4.77
N ILE A 17 19.78 20.80 -5.16
CA ILE A 17 20.01 19.89 -6.28
C ILE A 17 20.09 20.67 -7.59
N GLU A 18 19.19 21.63 -7.81
CA GLU A 18 19.19 22.50 -8.99
C GLU A 18 20.50 23.32 -9.08
N GLN A 19 20.92 23.92 -7.98
CA GLN A 19 22.16 24.70 -7.92
C GLN A 19 23.39 23.82 -8.19
N GLU A 20 23.45 22.63 -7.57
CA GLU A 20 24.56 21.71 -7.77
C GLU A 20 24.63 21.20 -9.22
N LEU A 21 23.47 20.96 -9.86
CA LEU A 21 23.42 20.62 -11.29
C LEU A 21 23.98 21.73 -12.17
N GLU A 22 23.57 22.99 -11.96
CA GLU A 22 24.09 24.16 -12.70
C GLU A 22 25.58 24.34 -12.49
N ASP A 23 26.06 24.22 -11.25
CA ASP A 23 27.49 24.36 -10.92
C ASP A 23 28.33 23.30 -11.63
N GLN A 24 27.87 22.00 -11.64
CA GLN A 24 28.61 20.95 -12.33
C GLN A 24 28.60 21.11 -13.86
N LEU A 25 27.49 21.54 -14.46
CA LEU A 25 27.43 21.82 -15.89
C LEU A 25 28.39 22.95 -16.28
N THR A 26 28.43 24.00 -15.48
CA THR A 26 29.37 25.13 -15.69
C THR A 26 30.84 24.68 -15.59
N LEU A 27 31.14 23.80 -14.63
CA LEU A 27 32.48 23.22 -14.47
C LEU A 27 32.89 22.36 -15.67
N ILE A 28 31.98 21.61 -16.26
CA ILE A 28 32.23 20.83 -17.49
C ILE A 28 32.54 21.76 -18.65
N GLU A 29 31.72 22.81 -18.90
CA GLU A 29 31.94 23.78 -19.98
C GLU A 29 33.28 24.49 -19.84
N LEU A 30 33.66 24.90 -18.64
CA LEU A 30 34.95 25.52 -18.36
C LEU A 30 36.10 24.56 -18.58
N GLY A 31 35.99 23.33 -18.04
CA GLY A 31 37.04 22.31 -18.19
C GLY A 31 37.26 21.89 -19.65
N GLU A 32 36.21 21.78 -20.46
CA GLU A 32 36.32 21.52 -21.89
C GLU A 32 37.01 22.67 -22.62
N THR A 33 36.68 23.91 -22.25
CA THR A 33 37.27 25.12 -22.86
C THR A 33 38.76 25.21 -22.53
N GLU A 34 39.16 24.92 -21.30
CA GLU A 34 40.53 24.98 -20.82
C GLU A 34 41.32 23.67 -21.08
N LYS A 35 40.68 22.64 -21.62
CA LYS A 35 41.21 21.26 -21.83
C LYS A 35 41.76 20.64 -20.55
N ASP A 36 41.05 20.87 -19.44
CA ASP A 36 41.33 20.25 -18.14
C ASP A 36 40.46 19.00 -17.92
N ASP A 37 40.94 17.88 -18.45
CA ASP A 37 40.24 16.58 -18.34
C ASP A 37 40.01 16.16 -16.87
N LYS A 38 40.80 16.65 -15.93
CA LYS A 38 40.63 16.33 -14.51
C LYS A 38 39.40 17.02 -13.94
N THR A 39 39.22 18.31 -14.20
CA THR A 39 38.04 19.06 -13.75
C THR A 39 36.74 18.47 -14.36
N VAL A 40 36.76 18.12 -15.65
CA VAL A 40 35.65 17.43 -16.32
C VAL A 40 35.32 16.12 -15.64
N GLY A 41 36.34 15.26 -15.37
CA GLY A 41 36.13 13.98 -14.72
C GLY A 41 35.60 14.09 -13.27
N GLU A 42 36.00 15.10 -12.51
CA GLU A 42 35.48 15.38 -11.16
C GLU A 42 34.02 15.83 -11.23
N ALA A 43 33.65 16.70 -12.17
CA ALA A 43 32.27 17.16 -12.37
C ALA A 43 31.34 16.03 -12.84
N GLU A 44 31.78 15.17 -13.78
CA GLU A 44 31.00 13.98 -14.17
C GLU A 44 30.77 13.02 -13.00
N SER A 45 31.78 12.86 -12.14
CA SER A 45 31.64 12.02 -10.95
C SER A 45 30.66 12.60 -9.92
N ALA A 46 30.61 13.93 -9.80
CA ALA A 46 29.63 14.65 -8.99
C ALA A 46 28.22 14.49 -9.56
N LEU A 47 28.02 14.64 -10.88
CA LEU A 47 26.74 14.41 -11.54
C LEU A 47 26.22 12.97 -11.36
N LYS A 48 27.10 11.97 -11.40
CA LYS A 48 26.71 10.59 -11.13
C LYS A 48 26.19 10.42 -9.71
N ARG A 49 26.82 11.06 -8.72
CA ARG A 49 26.34 11.05 -7.32
C ARG A 49 25.01 11.78 -7.17
N LEU A 50 24.89 12.95 -7.80
CA LEU A 50 23.66 13.74 -7.79
C LEU A 50 22.49 12.96 -8.41
N LYS A 51 22.72 12.25 -9.52
CA LYS A 51 21.71 11.35 -10.13
C LYS A 51 21.19 10.29 -9.16
N VAL A 52 22.08 9.67 -8.38
CA VAL A 52 21.70 8.68 -7.37
C VAL A 52 20.88 9.32 -6.23
N GLU A 53 21.27 10.54 -5.79
CA GLU A 53 20.53 11.26 -4.76
C GLU A 53 19.13 11.65 -5.25
N VAL A 54 18.99 12.13 -6.48
CA VAL A 54 17.69 12.47 -7.08
C VAL A 54 16.79 11.25 -7.15
N ALA A 55 17.30 10.13 -7.68
CA ALA A 55 16.54 8.89 -7.79
C ALA A 55 16.05 8.39 -6.41
N ARG A 56 16.88 8.50 -5.36
CA ARG A 56 16.47 8.16 -4.01
C ARG A 56 15.36 9.05 -3.48
N ARG A 57 15.45 10.38 -3.71
CA ARG A 57 14.43 11.34 -3.26
C ARG A 57 13.12 11.20 -4.03
N GLU A 58 13.20 10.93 -5.31
CA GLU A 58 12.03 10.60 -6.12
C GLU A 58 11.30 9.39 -5.54
N LEU A 59 12.03 8.34 -5.22
CA LEU A 59 11.49 7.16 -4.57
C LEU A 59 10.85 7.48 -3.20
N GLU A 60 11.55 8.26 -2.35
CA GLU A 60 11.03 8.70 -1.06
C GLU A 60 9.71 9.49 -1.22
N ALA A 61 9.59 10.32 -2.26
CA ALA A 61 8.37 11.06 -2.57
C ALA A 61 7.21 10.15 -3.03
N LEU A 62 7.49 9.14 -3.84
CA LEU A 62 6.51 8.16 -4.31
C LEU A 62 5.97 7.28 -3.17
N LEU A 63 6.77 7.04 -2.13
CA LEU A 63 6.47 6.18 -0.99
C LEU A 63 6.13 6.99 0.27
N SER A 64 5.38 8.09 0.12
CA SER A 64 5.05 9.03 1.19
C SER A 64 3.68 8.80 1.85
N GLY A 65 2.94 7.76 1.46
CA GLY A 65 1.65 7.42 2.06
C GLY A 65 1.77 6.94 3.52
N GLU A 66 0.76 7.22 4.34
CA GLU A 66 0.76 6.90 5.78
C GLU A 66 1.05 5.42 6.09
N ALA A 67 0.56 4.51 5.25
CA ALA A 67 0.78 3.07 5.40
C ALA A 67 2.00 2.54 4.62
N ASP A 68 2.66 3.36 3.79
CA ASP A 68 3.69 2.90 2.86
C ASP A 68 4.91 2.29 3.55
N ALA A 69 5.26 2.79 4.73
CA ALA A 69 6.37 2.28 5.53
C ALA A 69 6.13 0.90 6.16
N ASN A 70 4.88 0.41 6.13
CA ASN A 70 4.49 -0.82 6.82
C ASN A 70 4.92 -2.08 6.06
N ASP A 71 4.94 -3.19 6.81
CA ASP A 71 4.88 -4.55 6.26
C ASP A 71 3.58 -4.75 5.49
N CYS A 72 3.50 -5.76 4.62
CA CYS A 72 2.28 -6.06 3.91
C CYS A 72 1.97 -7.55 3.86
N TYR A 73 0.68 -7.85 3.68
CA TYR A 73 0.21 -9.13 3.19
C TYR A 73 0.06 -9.06 1.67
N LEU A 74 0.50 -10.10 0.99
CA LEU A 74 0.29 -10.30 -0.43
C LEU A 74 -0.46 -11.61 -0.62
N GLU A 75 -1.63 -11.54 -1.26
CA GLU A 75 -2.46 -12.68 -1.61
C GLU A 75 -2.51 -12.84 -3.11
N VAL A 76 -2.43 -14.08 -3.57
CA VAL A 76 -2.62 -14.45 -4.97
C VAL A 76 -3.77 -15.45 -5.06
N HIS A 77 -4.70 -15.19 -5.96
CA HIS A 77 -5.85 -16.07 -6.21
C HIS A 77 -5.90 -16.48 -7.68
N ALA A 78 -6.09 -17.77 -7.92
CA ALA A 78 -6.35 -18.27 -9.27
C ALA A 78 -7.70 -17.75 -9.78
N GLY A 79 -7.72 -17.22 -11.02
CA GLY A 79 -8.92 -16.75 -11.68
C GLY A 79 -9.46 -17.74 -12.70
N ALA A 80 -10.06 -17.22 -13.80
CA ALA A 80 -10.53 -18.04 -14.88
C ALA A 80 -9.38 -18.76 -15.62
N GLY A 81 -9.56 -20.05 -15.91
CA GLY A 81 -8.58 -20.87 -16.64
C GLY A 81 -8.33 -22.27 -16.05
N GLY A 82 -9.03 -22.66 -14.98
CA GLY A 82 -8.90 -24.00 -14.38
C GLY A 82 -7.48 -24.28 -13.89
N THR A 83 -6.91 -25.45 -14.21
CA THR A 83 -5.54 -25.84 -13.83
C THR A 83 -4.48 -24.84 -14.32
N GLU A 84 -4.67 -24.24 -15.47
CA GLU A 84 -3.76 -23.20 -16.00
C GLU A 84 -3.69 -21.96 -15.11
N SER A 85 -4.84 -21.50 -14.59
CA SER A 85 -4.89 -20.35 -13.71
C SER A 85 -4.28 -20.65 -12.33
N GLN A 86 -4.39 -21.89 -11.85
CA GLN A 86 -3.77 -22.35 -10.62
C GLN A 86 -2.23 -22.40 -10.74
N ASP A 87 -1.72 -22.88 -11.88
CA ASP A 87 -0.28 -22.84 -12.16
C ASP A 87 0.21 -21.39 -12.33
N TRP A 88 -0.56 -20.55 -13.01
CA TRP A 88 -0.26 -19.13 -13.13
C TRP A 88 -0.18 -18.42 -11.76
N ALA A 89 -1.12 -18.69 -10.86
CA ALA A 89 -1.09 -18.15 -9.51
C ALA A 89 0.19 -18.56 -8.75
N SER A 90 0.63 -19.81 -8.90
CA SER A 90 1.90 -20.28 -8.32
C SER A 90 3.11 -19.55 -8.92
N MET A 91 3.10 -19.31 -10.24
CA MET A 91 4.18 -18.55 -10.90
C MET A 91 4.24 -17.10 -10.41
N LEU A 92 3.08 -16.42 -10.26
CA LEU A 92 2.99 -15.08 -9.70
C LEU A 92 3.48 -15.01 -8.26
N MET A 93 3.05 -15.93 -7.41
CA MET A 93 3.52 -15.98 -6.03
C MET A 93 5.04 -16.11 -5.97
N ARG A 94 5.62 -17.02 -6.76
CA ARG A 94 7.07 -17.19 -6.84
C ARG A 94 7.77 -15.92 -7.33
N MET A 95 7.21 -15.22 -8.29
CA MET A 95 7.74 -13.96 -8.84
C MET A 95 7.86 -12.90 -7.74
N TYR A 96 6.80 -12.70 -6.93
CA TYR A 96 6.81 -11.73 -5.85
C TYR A 96 7.72 -12.14 -4.68
N VAL A 97 7.78 -13.42 -4.35
CA VAL A 97 8.71 -13.92 -3.33
C VAL A 97 10.17 -13.65 -3.75
N ARG A 98 10.52 -13.90 -5.01
CA ARG A 98 11.87 -13.62 -5.53
C ARG A 98 12.20 -12.14 -5.56
N TRP A 99 11.23 -11.31 -5.93
CA TRP A 99 11.38 -9.87 -5.83
C TRP A 99 11.66 -9.43 -4.38
N ALA A 100 10.90 -9.95 -3.43
CA ALA A 100 11.07 -9.64 -2.01
C ALA A 100 12.45 -10.09 -1.50
N ASP A 101 12.89 -11.30 -1.85
CA ASP A 101 14.20 -11.83 -1.48
C ASP A 101 15.34 -10.98 -2.07
N ALA A 102 15.24 -10.57 -3.33
CA ALA A 102 16.22 -9.70 -4.00
C ALA A 102 16.36 -8.33 -3.34
N HIS A 103 15.27 -7.81 -2.74
CA HIS A 103 15.24 -6.54 -2.01
C HIS A 103 15.55 -6.69 -0.51
N GLY A 104 15.89 -7.89 -0.06
CA GLY A 104 16.25 -8.17 1.34
C GLY A 104 15.06 -8.16 2.30
N TYR A 105 13.84 -8.29 1.78
CA TYR A 105 12.64 -8.45 2.60
C TYR A 105 12.55 -9.86 3.15
N LYS A 106 11.97 -9.99 4.35
CA LYS A 106 11.67 -11.29 4.93
C LYS A 106 10.26 -11.72 4.53
N VAL A 107 10.13 -12.93 3.98
CA VAL A 107 8.85 -13.50 3.56
C VAL A 107 8.44 -14.60 4.55
N ASP A 108 7.27 -14.44 5.17
CA ASP A 108 6.66 -15.46 6.04
C ASP A 108 5.38 -15.99 5.35
N TRP A 109 5.31 -17.29 5.10
CA TRP A 109 4.14 -17.95 4.54
C TRP A 109 3.04 -18.06 5.61
N ILE A 110 1.82 -17.60 5.28
CA ILE A 110 0.68 -17.59 6.20
C ILE A 110 -0.27 -18.72 5.86
N GLU A 111 -0.69 -18.82 4.59
CA GLU A 111 -1.64 -19.81 4.12
C GLU A 111 -1.37 -20.17 2.67
N GLU A 112 -1.61 -21.43 2.32
CA GLU A 112 -1.54 -21.92 0.95
C GLU A 112 -2.64 -22.96 0.73
N SER A 113 -3.42 -22.79 -0.32
CA SER A 113 -4.44 -23.73 -0.77
C SER A 113 -4.01 -24.35 -2.09
N GLU A 114 -3.70 -25.63 -2.07
CA GLU A 114 -3.24 -26.36 -3.25
C GLU A 114 -4.29 -26.40 -4.36
N GLY A 115 -3.83 -26.43 -5.60
CA GLY A 115 -4.64 -26.54 -6.80
C GLY A 115 -5.10 -27.99 -7.06
N GLU A 116 -6.13 -28.14 -7.89
CA GLU A 116 -6.58 -29.44 -8.36
C GLU A 116 -5.73 -29.88 -9.56
N GLY A 117 -4.65 -30.62 -9.29
CA GLY A 117 -3.76 -31.18 -10.31
C GLY A 117 -2.46 -30.42 -10.53
N ALA A 118 -2.42 -29.10 -10.36
CA ALA A 118 -1.20 -28.29 -10.38
C ALA A 118 -1.41 -26.91 -9.74
N GLY A 119 -0.32 -26.28 -9.31
CA GLY A 119 -0.29 -24.93 -8.77
C GLY A 119 -1.09 -24.71 -7.50
N ILE A 120 -1.58 -23.50 -7.30
CA ILE A 120 -2.31 -23.08 -6.08
C ILE A 120 -3.67 -22.46 -6.44
N LYS A 121 -4.68 -22.68 -5.62
CA LYS A 121 -5.97 -21.95 -5.68
C LYS A 121 -5.80 -20.54 -5.13
N SER A 122 -5.13 -20.45 -3.99
CA SER A 122 -4.76 -19.19 -3.36
C SER A 122 -3.53 -19.39 -2.47
N ALA A 123 -2.78 -18.32 -2.26
CA ALA A 123 -1.74 -18.29 -1.23
C ALA A 123 -1.61 -16.88 -0.67
N THR A 124 -1.23 -16.81 0.61
CA THR A 124 -1.01 -15.56 1.35
C THR A 124 0.38 -15.58 1.98
N VAL A 125 1.15 -14.54 1.73
CA VAL A 125 2.45 -14.32 2.37
C VAL A 125 2.47 -12.97 3.08
N MET A 126 3.22 -12.89 4.18
CA MET A 126 3.56 -11.62 4.82
C MET A 126 4.96 -11.22 4.39
N ILE A 127 5.10 -10.04 3.82
CA ILE A 127 6.37 -9.47 3.40
C ILE A 127 6.75 -8.37 4.39
N LYS A 128 7.87 -8.58 5.09
CA LYS A 128 8.35 -7.73 6.17
C LYS A 128 9.55 -6.91 5.74
N GLY A 129 9.47 -5.62 5.95
CA GLY A 129 10.57 -4.68 5.71
C GLY A 129 10.08 -3.28 5.41
N HIS A 130 10.99 -2.34 5.49
CA HIS A 130 10.67 -0.92 5.30
C HIS A 130 10.14 -0.66 3.88
N ASN A 131 8.97 -0.01 3.80
CA ASN A 131 8.25 0.32 2.56
C ASN A 131 7.78 -0.90 1.75
N ALA A 132 7.64 -2.09 2.34
CA ALA A 132 7.15 -3.26 1.63
C ALA A 132 5.74 -3.03 1.05
N TYR A 133 4.82 -2.47 1.84
CA TYR A 133 3.50 -2.09 1.33
C TYR A 133 3.56 -0.99 0.28
N GLY A 134 4.39 0.03 0.51
CA GLY A 134 4.52 1.17 -0.40
C GLY A 134 4.88 0.74 -1.83
N TRP A 135 5.78 -0.20 -1.99
CA TRP A 135 6.15 -0.78 -3.28
C TRP A 135 5.03 -1.63 -3.88
N LEU A 136 4.53 -2.59 -3.11
CA LEU A 136 3.63 -3.63 -3.60
C LEU A 136 2.18 -3.17 -3.77
N LYS A 137 1.76 -2.04 -3.14
CA LYS A 137 0.39 -1.51 -3.25
C LYS A 137 -0.06 -1.25 -4.69
N SER A 138 0.89 -1.02 -5.61
CA SER A 138 0.61 -0.82 -7.03
C SER A 138 0.30 -2.12 -7.78
N GLU A 139 0.63 -3.28 -7.20
CA GLU A 139 0.45 -4.59 -7.85
C GLU A 139 -0.95 -5.21 -7.65
N ASN A 140 -1.82 -4.49 -6.94
CA ASN A 140 -3.23 -4.89 -6.79
C ASN A 140 -3.94 -4.95 -8.14
N GLY A 141 -4.48 -6.10 -8.52
CA GLY A 141 -5.26 -6.27 -9.73
C GLY A 141 -5.15 -7.64 -10.39
N VAL A 142 -5.62 -7.72 -11.62
CA VAL A 142 -5.63 -8.96 -12.39
C VAL A 142 -4.42 -9.02 -13.34
N HIS A 143 -3.75 -10.16 -13.35
CA HIS A 143 -2.61 -10.48 -14.18
C HIS A 143 -3.01 -11.54 -15.21
N ARG A 144 -2.81 -11.25 -16.50
CA ARG A 144 -3.12 -12.15 -17.62
C ARG A 144 -1.88 -12.86 -18.10
N LEU A 145 -1.94 -14.17 -18.24
CA LEU A 145 -0.93 -14.99 -18.90
C LEU A 145 -1.43 -15.56 -20.21
N VAL A 146 -0.64 -15.44 -21.26
CA VAL A 146 -0.86 -16.10 -22.56
C VAL A 146 0.34 -16.97 -22.88
N ARG A 147 0.14 -18.29 -22.91
CA ARG A 147 1.19 -19.25 -23.23
C ARG A 147 0.64 -20.51 -23.92
N ILE A 148 1.53 -21.31 -24.47
CA ILE A 148 1.21 -22.69 -24.86
C ILE A 148 1.05 -23.50 -23.56
N SER A 149 -0.09 -24.17 -23.40
CA SER A 149 -0.40 -24.94 -22.20
C SER A 149 0.50 -26.14 -22.05
N PRO A 150 1.17 -26.31 -20.88
CA PRO A 150 1.86 -27.55 -20.55
C PRO A 150 0.90 -28.69 -20.19
N PHE A 151 -0.39 -28.39 -19.94
CA PHE A 151 -1.40 -29.36 -19.54
C PHE A 151 -2.29 -29.81 -20.70
N ASP A 152 -2.23 -29.11 -21.86
CA ASP A 152 -2.99 -29.47 -23.05
C ASP A 152 -2.15 -30.35 -23.98
N SER A 153 -2.58 -31.59 -24.18
CA SER A 153 -1.93 -32.55 -25.07
C SER A 153 -1.81 -32.06 -26.54
N ASN A 154 -2.65 -31.12 -26.96
CA ASN A 154 -2.63 -30.50 -28.28
C ASN A 154 -1.71 -29.28 -28.38
N ALA A 155 -1.00 -28.91 -27.30
CA ALA A 155 -0.11 -27.75 -27.23
C ALA A 155 -0.77 -26.44 -27.72
N ARG A 156 -2.04 -26.22 -27.39
CA ARG A 156 -2.78 -25.02 -27.77
C ARG A 156 -2.39 -23.85 -26.87
N ARG A 157 -2.51 -22.65 -27.40
CA ARG A 157 -2.35 -21.40 -26.66
C ARG A 157 -3.56 -21.15 -25.76
N HIS A 158 -3.32 -20.95 -24.47
CA HIS A 158 -4.34 -20.65 -23.47
C HIS A 158 -4.10 -19.29 -22.83
N THR A 159 -5.19 -18.66 -22.42
CA THR A 159 -5.18 -17.43 -21.64
C THR A 159 -5.68 -17.75 -20.23
N SER A 160 -4.93 -17.33 -19.23
CA SER A 160 -5.22 -17.58 -17.80
C SER A 160 -5.14 -16.29 -17.01
N PHE A 161 -5.95 -16.18 -15.99
CA PHE A 161 -6.01 -15.02 -15.12
C PHE A 161 -5.72 -15.42 -13.67
N ALA A 162 -5.03 -14.53 -12.97
CA ALA A 162 -4.88 -14.61 -11.53
C ALA A 162 -4.93 -13.19 -10.95
N SER A 163 -5.46 -13.03 -9.75
CA SER A 163 -5.50 -11.74 -9.07
C SER A 163 -4.47 -11.68 -7.96
N VAL A 164 -3.90 -10.50 -7.79
CA VAL A 164 -3.02 -10.15 -6.69
C VAL A 164 -3.73 -9.11 -5.83
N VAL A 165 -3.68 -9.31 -4.52
CA VAL A 165 -4.23 -8.37 -3.52
C VAL A 165 -3.15 -8.07 -2.51
N VAL A 166 -2.87 -6.79 -2.28
CA VAL A 166 -1.88 -6.34 -1.30
C VAL A 166 -2.56 -5.42 -0.30
N PHE A 167 -2.37 -5.68 0.98
CA PHE A 167 -2.87 -4.82 2.06
C PHE A 167 -1.83 -4.66 3.17
N PRO A 168 -1.78 -3.49 3.84
CA PRO A 168 -0.78 -3.22 4.85
C PRO A 168 -1.03 -4.02 6.12
N VAL A 169 0.03 -4.36 6.83
CA VAL A 169 -0.06 -4.79 8.22
C VAL A 169 -0.35 -3.54 9.05
N VAL A 170 -1.54 -3.44 9.58
CA VAL A 170 -1.94 -2.34 10.46
C VAL A 170 -1.71 -2.79 11.90
N ASP A 171 -0.88 -2.05 12.65
CA ASP A 171 -0.73 -2.27 14.08
C ASP A 171 -2.09 -1.99 14.76
N ASP A 172 -2.56 -2.90 15.61
CA ASP A 172 -3.87 -2.88 16.28
C ASP A 172 -4.05 -1.71 17.27
N ARG A 173 -3.15 -0.75 17.26
CA ARG A 173 -3.23 0.42 18.11
C ARG A 173 -3.93 1.58 17.42
N ILE A 174 -5.25 1.47 17.26
CA ILE A 174 -6.06 2.67 17.03
C ILE A 174 -5.95 3.53 18.28
N LYS A 175 -5.02 4.48 18.27
CA LYS A 175 -4.98 5.53 19.28
C LYS A 175 -6.12 6.49 18.99
N ILE A 176 -7.20 6.36 19.75
CA ILE A 176 -8.28 7.35 19.71
C ILE A 176 -7.86 8.49 20.62
N ASP A 177 -7.30 9.57 20.03
CA ASP A 177 -7.10 10.83 20.71
C ASP A 177 -8.44 11.55 20.78
N ILE A 178 -9.05 11.56 21.98
CA ILE A 178 -10.28 12.29 22.23
C ILE A 178 -9.89 13.66 22.79
N ASN A 179 -10.21 14.71 22.03
CA ASN A 179 -10.05 16.07 22.53
C ASN A 179 -11.14 16.32 23.57
N GLU A 180 -10.74 16.67 24.80
CA GLU A 180 -11.69 16.94 25.89
C GLU A 180 -12.67 18.06 25.59
N ASN A 181 -12.30 19.01 24.73
CA ASN A 181 -13.17 20.11 24.30
C ASN A 181 -14.36 19.63 23.43
N ASP A 182 -14.24 18.48 22.81
CA ASP A 182 -15.25 17.87 21.97
C ASP A 182 -16.23 16.98 22.77
N VAL A 183 -16.02 16.89 24.09
CA VAL A 183 -16.84 16.05 24.98
C VAL A 183 -17.61 16.92 25.98
N ARG A 184 -18.93 16.98 25.82
CA ARG A 184 -19.81 17.60 26.82
C ARG A 184 -20.06 16.62 27.95
N THR A 185 -19.79 17.08 29.17
CA THR A 185 -20.02 16.32 30.42
C THR A 185 -21.25 16.85 31.14
N ASP A 186 -22.27 16.03 31.32
CA ASP A 186 -23.46 16.35 32.12
C ASP A 186 -23.48 15.47 33.37
N VAL A 187 -23.74 16.07 34.51
CA VAL A 187 -23.88 15.33 35.79
C VAL A 187 -25.37 15.30 36.14
N MET A 188 -25.84 14.16 36.58
CA MET A 188 -27.27 13.97 36.91
C MET A 188 -27.44 13.04 38.11
N ARG A 189 -28.63 13.08 38.68
CA ARG A 189 -29.01 12.13 39.74
C ARG A 189 -29.16 10.74 39.16
N SER A 190 -28.62 9.73 39.89
CA SER A 190 -28.80 8.35 39.50
C SER A 190 -30.26 7.94 39.65
N GLY A 191 -30.88 7.38 38.60
CA GLY A 191 -32.25 6.83 38.64
C GLY A 191 -32.22 5.35 38.90
N GLY A 192 -33.01 4.86 39.83
CA GLY A 192 -33.16 3.42 40.10
C GLY A 192 -33.85 3.17 41.45
N ALA A 193 -34.29 1.92 41.72
CA ALA A 193 -34.81 1.49 42.99
C ALA A 193 -33.68 1.46 44.04
N GLY A 194 -33.44 2.57 44.73
CA GLY A 194 -32.44 2.72 45.76
C GLY A 194 -32.89 3.67 46.86
N GLY A 195 -32.33 3.49 48.08
CA GLY A 195 -32.72 4.24 49.27
C GLY A 195 -32.40 5.76 49.16
N GLN A 196 -32.76 6.54 50.21
CA GLN A 196 -32.69 7.98 50.30
C GLN A 196 -31.36 8.67 49.82
N HIS A 197 -30.26 7.92 49.80
CA HIS A 197 -28.94 8.43 49.38
C HIS A 197 -28.78 8.49 47.86
N VAL A 198 -29.39 7.57 47.10
CA VAL A 198 -29.30 7.47 45.63
C VAL A 198 -30.03 8.63 44.96
N ASN A 199 -31.14 9.11 45.58
CA ASN A 199 -31.97 10.18 45.03
C ASN A 199 -31.50 11.60 45.40
N LYS A 200 -30.51 11.78 46.26
CA LYS A 200 -30.01 13.09 46.72
C LYS A 200 -28.65 13.50 46.15
N THR A 201 -27.85 12.55 45.65
CA THR A 201 -26.52 12.84 45.14
C THR A 201 -26.45 12.73 43.61
N GLU A 202 -25.84 13.73 42.97
CA GLU A 202 -25.60 13.75 41.52
C GLU A 202 -24.33 12.94 41.18
N SER A 203 -24.44 11.61 41.29
CA SER A 203 -23.33 10.69 41.05
C SER A 203 -23.26 10.13 39.63
N ALA A 204 -24.38 10.19 38.86
CA ALA A 204 -24.39 9.73 37.48
C ALA A 204 -23.74 10.75 36.53
N VAL A 205 -22.93 10.25 35.62
CA VAL A 205 -22.20 11.03 34.62
C VAL A 205 -22.64 10.62 33.22
N ARG A 206 -22.96 11.60 32.38
CA ARG A 206 -23.23 11.42 30.96
C ARG A 206 -22.19 12.20 30.16
N LEU A 207 -21.50 11.52 29.25
CA LEU A 207 -20.59 12.11 28.28
C LEU A 207 -21.25 12.09 26.89
N THR A 208 -21.17 13.21 26.20
CA THR A 208 -21.64 13.34 24.81
C THR A 208 -20.48 13.80 23.96
N HIS A 209 -20.03 13.00 23.03
CA HIS A 209 -19.02 13.38 22.06
C HIS A 209 -19.70 14.15 20.91
N ILE A 210 -19.44 15.45 20.83
CA ILE A 210 -20.14 16.37 19.94
C ILE A 210 -20.01 16.00 18.46
N PRO A 211 -18.79 15.67 17.93
CA PRO A 211 -18.63 15.37 16.50
C PRO A 211 -19.36 14.12 16.02
N THR A 212 -19.49 13.09 16.90
CA THR A 212 -20.11 11.79 16.53
C THR A 212 -21.50 11.59 17.13
N ASN A 213 -21.96 12.49 18.01
CA ASN A 213 -23.19 12.36 18.80
C ASN A 213 -23.27 11.06 19.65
N ILE A 214 -22.13 10.43 19.93
CA ILE A 214 -22.09 9.26 20.81
C ILE A 214 -22.33 9.69 22.24
N VAL A 215 -23.31 9.07 22.87
CA VAL A 215 -23.68 9.33 24.27
C VAL A 215 -23.39 8.10 25.12
N VAL A 216 -22.69 8.30 26.24
CA VAL A 216 -22.46 7.29 27.27
C VAL A 216 -22.93 7.79 28.61
N LYS A 217 -23.54 6.90 29.39
CA LYS A 217 -24.00 7.17 30.75
C LYS A 217 -23.45 6.13 31.69
N CYS A 218 -22.82 6.57 32.77
CA CYS A 218 -22.34 5.69 33.85
C CYS A 218 -22.93 6.12 35.20
N GLN A 219 -23.47 5.14 35.96
CA GLN A 219 -24.06 5.35 37.29
C GLN A 219 -23.82 4.16 38.23
N GLN A 220 -22.73 3.40 38.01
CA GLN A 220 -22.48 2.14 38.73
C GLN A 220 -21.92 2.35 40.14
N ASP A 221 -21.17 3.43 40.37
CA ASP A 221 -20.55 3.73 41.65
C ASP A 221 -21.23 4.91 42.37
N ARG A 222 -21.08 4.97 43.68
CA ARG A 222 -21.50 6.12 44.49
C ARG A 222 -20.61 7.34 44.29
N SER A 223 -19.41 7.13 43.81
CA SER A 223 -18.41 8.16 43.53
C SER A 223 -18.59 8.71 42.10
N GLN A 224 -18.89 9.99 41.96
CA GLN A 224 -18.95 10.71 40.71
C GLN A 224 -17.65 10.60 39.91
N HIS A 225 -16.48 10.65 40.61
CA HIS A 225 -15.17 10.53 39.98
C HIS A 225 -14.94 9.17 39.30
N ARG A 226 -15.35 8.08 39.98
CA ARG A 226 -15.26 6.74 39.40
C ARG A 226 -16.19 6.58 38.20
N ASN A 227 -17.43 7.07 38.32
CA ASN A 227 -18.36 7.06 37.20
C ASN A 227 -17.87 7.87 36.02
N ARG A 228 -17.16 8.98 36.25
CA ARG A 228 -16.55 9.79 35.18
C ARG A 228 -15.44 9.02 34.49
N ALA A 229 -14.52 8.40 35.21
CA ALA A 229 -13.45 7.57 34.64
C ALA A 229 -14.02 6.42 33.79
N MET A 230 -14.98 5.67 34.35
CA MET A 230 -15.67 4.60 33.61
C MET A 230 -16.41 5.12 32.37
N ALA A 231 -17.06 6.27 32.44
CA ALA A 231 -17.73 6.87 31.28
C ALA A 231 -16.73 7.22 30.17
N TRP A 232 -15.54 7.70 30.51
CA TRP A 232 -14.48 7.95 29.54
C TRP A 232 -13.97 6.66 28.89
N ASP A 233 -13.80 5.58 29.66
CA ASP A 233 -13.41 4.27 29.08
C ASP A 233 -14.50 3.70 28.17
N MET A 234 -15.76 3.84 28.55
CA MET A 234 -16.91 3.45 27.71
C MET A 234 -16.98 4.31 26.42
N LEU A 235 -16.67 5.59 26.50
CA LEU A 235 -16.65 6.48 25.31
C LEU A 235 -15.54 6.07 24.35
N ARG A 236 -14.33 5.81 24.88
CA ARG A 236 -13.21 5.29 24.08
C ARG A 236 -13.57 3.99 23.37
N ALA A 237 -14.16 3.04 24.10
CA ALA A 237 -14.59 1.77 23.53
C ALA A 237 -15.62 1.93 22.39
N LYS A 238 -16.61 2.80 22.56
CA LYS A 238 -17.62 3.08 21.51
C LYS A 238 -17.05 3.80 20.30
N LEU A 239 -16.14 4.73 20.49
CA LEU A 239 -15.45 5.41 19.38
C LEU A 239 -14.53 4.44 18.63
N PHE A 240 -13.86 3.55 19.36
CA PHE A 240 -13.08 2.47 18.75
C PHE A 240 -13.93 1.54 17.89
N GLU A 241 -15.06 1.07 18.41
CA GLU A 241 -16.02 0.23 17.67
C GLU A 241 -16.53 0.92 16.41
N MET A 242 -16.87 2.22 16.51
CA MET A 242 -17.32 3.00 15.35
C MET A 242 -16.22 3.13 14.28
N GLU A 243 -14.97 3.39 14.67
CA GLU A 243 -13.86 3.52 13.74
C GLU A 243 -13.50 2.17 13.10
N MET A 244 -13.55 1.07 13.86
CA MET A 244 -13.39 -0.28 13.33
C MET A 244 -14.47 -0.59 12.28
N LYS A 245 -15.74 -0.34 12.61
CA LYS A 245 -16.85 -0.54 11.67
C LYS A 245 -16.70 0.29 10.39
N LYS A 246 -16.28 1.55 10.53
CA LYS A 246 -16.03 2.42 9.38
C LYS A 246 -14.90 1.90 8.49
N ARG A 247 -13.85 1.31 9.07
CA ARG A 247 -12.77 0.65 8.34
C ARG A 247 -13.24 -0.63 7.66
N GLU A 248 -14.05 -1.44 8.35
CA GLU A 248 -14.66 -2.64 7.78
C GLU A 248 -15.60 -2.29 6.62
N ASP A 249 -16.47 -1.29 6.78
CA ASP A 249 -17.38 -0.81 5.73
C ASP A 249 -16.60 -0.28 4.51
N LYS A 250 -15.47 0.43 4.75
CA LYS A 250 -14.59 0.90 3.69
C LYS A 250 -13.89 -0.26 2.97
N ALA A 251 -13.36 -1.21 3.72
CA ALA A 251 -12.74 -2.41 3.17
C ALA A 251 -13.75 -3.27 2.39
N ALA A 252 -14.98 -3.42 2.90
CA ALA A 252 -16.07 -4.11 2.21
C ALA A 252 -16.48 -3.39 0.92
N ALA A 253 -16.55 -2.06 0.93
CA ALA A 253 -16.82 -1.27 -0.28
C ALA A 253 -15.71 -1.39 -1.31
N GLU A 254 -14.44 -1.37 -0.89
CA GLU A 254 -13.29 -1.61 -1.76
C GLU A 254 -13.30 -3.06 -2.31
N GLN A 255 -13.74 -4.03 -1.50
CA GLN A 255 -13.86 -5.42 -1.92
C GLN A 255 -15.03 -5.65 -2.87
N ALA A 256 -16.15 -4.95 -2.69
CA ALA A 256 -17.30 -4.98 -3.61
C ALA A 256 -16.99 -4.37 -4.98
N LEU A 257 -16.03 -3.43 -5.05
CA LEU A 257 -15.52 -2.89 -6.32
C LEU A 257 -14.54 -3.86 -7.03
N LYS A 258 -14.05 -4.90 -6.33
CA LYS A 258 -13.21 -5.97 -6.91
C LYS A 258 -14.11 -7.03 -7.57
N THR A 259 -14.91 -6.61 -8.54
CA THR A 259 -15.77 -7.50 -9.32
C THR A 259 -14.93 -8.34 -10.28
N ASP A 260 -15.32 -9.62 -10.40
CA ASP A 260 -14.85 -10.64 -11.34
C ASP A 260 -13.40 -10.58 -11.83
N ILE A 261 -12.63 -11.57 -11.41
CA ILE A 261 -11.29 -11.87 -11.94
C ILE A 261 -11.44 -12.29 -13.41
N GLY A 262 -11.67 -11.31 -14.27
CA GLY A 262 -11.98 -11.51 -15.69
C GLY A 262 -11.36 -10.42 -16.58
N TRP A 263 -11.77 -10.38 -17.83
CA TRP A 263 -11.17 -9.60 -18.91
C TRP A 263 -11.12 -8.08 -18.71
N GLY A 264 -11.93 -7.51 -17.81
CA GLY A 264 -12.14 -6.05 -17.71
C GLY A 264 -11.18 -5.26 -16.81
N HIS A 265 -10.36 -5.90 -15.94
CA HIS A 265 -9.57 -5.21 -14.92
C HIS A 265 -8.11 -5.67 -14.85
N GLN A 266 -7.53 -5.94 -16.03
CA GLN A 266 -6.13 -6.37 -16.12
C GLN A 266 -5.19 -5.20 -15.88
N ILE A 267 -4.21 -5.38 -15.00
CA ILE A 267 -3.14 -4.40 -14.78
C ILE A 267 -1.89 -4.73 -15.61
N ARG A 268 -1.64 -6.03 -15.85
CA ARG A 268 -0.44 -6.46 -16.60
C ARG A 268 -0.71 -7.73 -17.40
N SER A 269 -0.22 -7.75 -18.65
CA SER A 269 -0.31 -8.88 -19.56
C SER A 269 1.08 -9.50 -19.77
N TYR A 270 1.14 -10.83 -19.68
CA TYR A 270 2.34 -11.63 -19.87
C TYR A 270 2.12 -12.58 -21.04
N VAL A 271 2.82 -12.35 -22.14
CA VAL A 271 2.78 -13.19 -23.33
C VAL A 271 4.10 -13.94 -23.45
N LEU A 272 4.05 -15.27 -23.42
CA LEU A 272 5.24 -16.11 -23.55
C LEU A 272 5.38 -16.71 -24.96
N GLN A 273 4.26 -16.90 -25.67
CA GLN A 273 4.20 -17.38 -27.06
C GLN A 273 3.07 -16.69 -27.83
N PRO A 274 3.24 -16.42 -29.15
CA PRO A 274 4.39 -16.77 -30.03
C PRO A 274 5.58 -15.82 -29.89
N TYR A 275 5.42 -14.71 -29.24
CA TYR A 275 6.48 -13.74 -28.90
C TYR A 275 6.55 -13.57 -27.39
N GLN A 276 7.64 -13.02 -26.91
CA GLN A 276 7.83 -12.78 -25.48
C GLN A 276 7.64 -11.29 -25.18
N MET A 277 6.67 -10.96 -24.31
CA MET A 277 6.41 -9.60 -23.87
C MET A 277 5.68 -9.59 -22.53
N VAL A 278 6.10 -8.72 -21.63
CA VAL A 278 5.33 -8.30 -20.46
C VAL A 278 5.00 -6.82 -20.64
N LYS A 279 3.72 -6.46 -20.52
CA LYS A 279 3.25 -5.08 -20.67
C LYS A 279 2.31 -4.71 -19.54
N ASP A 280 2.59 -3.60 -18.88
CA ASP A 280 1.67 -2.97 -17.92
C ASP A 280 0.67 -2.11 -18.70
N LEU A 281 -0.62 -2.42 -18.53
CA LEU A 281 -1.71 -1.77 -19.27
C LEU A 281 -2.10 -0.40 -18.69
N ARG A 282 -1.56 -0.05 -17.52
CA ARG A 282 -1.80 1.24 -16.87
C ARG A 282 -0.78 2.29 -17.33
N THR A 283 0.50 1.89 -17.40
CA THR A 283 1.62 2.78 -17.65
C THR A 283 2.18 2.69 -19.06
N GLY A 284 1.84 1.61 -19.77
CA GLY A 284 2.39 1.32 -21.12
C GLY A 284 3.82 0.75 -21.10
N VAL A 285 4.46 0.66 -19.92
CA VAL A 285 5.80 0.05 -19.80
C VAL A 285 5.77 -1.39 -20.27
N SER A 286 6.74 -1.77 -21.09
CA SER A 286 6.82 -3.13 -21.65
C SER A 286 8.26 -3.61 -21.79
N THR A 287 8.46 -4.92 -21.62
CA THR A 287 9.76 -5.57 -21.81
C THR A 287 9.62 -6.92 -22.51
N SER A 288 10.61 -7.29 -23.31
CA SER A 288 10.72 -8.63 -23.89
C SER A 288 11.41 -9.65 -22.97
N ASN A 289 12.02 -9.19 -21.87
CA ASN A 289 12.67 -10.04 -20.87
C ASN A 289 11.65 -10.69 -19.92
N THR A 290 10.78 -11.54 -20.45
CA THR A 290 9.72 -12.19 -19.66
C THR A 290 10.29 -13.10 -18.56
N ALA A 291 11.45 -13.73 -18.81
CA ALA A 291 12.10 -14.59 -17.85
C ALA A 291 12.63 -13.80 -16.65
N GLY A 292 13.23 -12.64 -16.87
CA GLY A 292 13.68 -11.75 -15.79
C GLY A 292 12.53 -11.25 -14.94
N VAL A 293 11.41 -10.83 -15.56
CA VAL A 293 10.20 -10.40 -14.84
C VAL A 293 9.65 -11.54 -13.97
N LEU A 294 9.49 -12.75 -14.51
CA LEU A 294 9.02 -13.92 -13.75
C LEU A 294 10.03 -14.37 -12.67
N ASP A 295 11.27 -13.91 -12.74
CA ASP A 295 12.33 -14.13 -11.75
C ASP A 295 12.42 -12.99 -10.71
N GLY A 296 11.52 -11.99 -10.79
CA GLY A 296 11.37 -10.93 -9.80
C GLY A 296 11.87 -9.55 -10.22
N ASP A 297 12.23 -9.32 -11.48
CA ASP A 297 12.61 -8.00 -11.99
C ASP A 297 11.34 -7.16 -12.28
N LEU A 298 10.82 -6.51 -11.22
CA LEU A 298 9.53 -5.78 -11.25
C LEU A 298 9.69 -4.27 -11.02
N ASP A 299 10.87 -3.79 -10.70
CA ASP A 299 11.09 -2.41 -10.21
C ASP A 299 10.61 -1.35 -11.20
N GLU A 300 10.91 -1.52 -12.49
CA GLU A 300 10.51 -0.58 -13.52
C GLU A 300 8.97 -0.44 -13.64
N PHE A 301 8.25 -1.55 -13.54
CA PHE A 301 6.78 -1.56 -13.56
C PHE A 301 6.19 -0.91 -12.32
N MET A 302 6.73 -1.23 -11.15
CA MET A 302 6.25 -0.68 -9.87
C MET A 302 6.53 0.82 -9.78
N GLN A 303 7.73 1.26 -10.16
CA GLN A 303 8.12 2.68 -10.18
C GLN A 303 7.22 3.48 -11.13
N ALA A 304 7.00 3.00 -12.34
CA ALA A 304 6.13 3.66 -13.31
C ALA A 304 4.68 3.77 -12.82
N ALA A 305 4.15 2.71 -12.20
CA ALA A 305 2.80 2.71 -11.65
C ALA A 305 2.66 3.65 -10.44
N LEU A 306 3.66 3.72 -9.58
CA LEU A 306 3.70 4.64 -8.46
C LEU A 306 3.81 6.10 -8.93
N ALA A 307 4.67 6.37 -9.92
CA ALA A 307 4.83 7.69 -10.52
C ALA A 307 3.52 8.18 -11.17
N GLN A 308 2.85 7.34 -11.96
CA GLN A 308 1.56 7.66 -12.56
C GLN A 308 0.51 8.05 -11.49
N LYS A 309 0.46 7.30 -10.39
CA LYS A 309 -0.47 7.58 -9.29
C LYS A 309 -0.14 8.88 -8.54
N ALA A 310 1.14 9.20 -8.39
CA ALA A 310 1.59 10.40 -7.67
C ALA A 310 1.39 11.68 -8.49
N PHE A 311 1.65 11.63 -9.80
CA PHE A 311 1.58 12.80 -10.69
C PHE A 311 0.22 12.99 -11.38
N GLY A 312 -0.78 12.13 -11.06
CA GLY A 312 -2.16 12.30 -11.52
C GLY A 312 -2.39 12.00 -13.00
N GLY A 313 -1.55 11.20 -13.63
CA GLY A 313 -1.80 10.63 -14.94
C GLY A 313 -2.97 9.66 -14.84
N GLY A 314 -4.12 9.99 -15.47
CA GLY A 314 -5.20 9.01 -15.63
C GLY A 314 -4.69 7.79 -16.42
N PRO A 315 -5.34 6.63 -16.32
CA PRO A 315 -4.97 5.48 -17.12
C PRO A 315 -5.03 5.88 -18.61
N GLU A 316 -3.89 5.99 -19.25
CA GLU A 316 -3.87 5.95 -20.71
C GLU A 316 -4.45 4.59 -21.10
N GLN A 317 -5.49 4.59 -21.95
CA GLN A 317 -5.99 3.34 -22.51
C GLN A 317 -4.91 2.79 -23.46
N VAL A 318 -4.00 2.04 -22.87
CA VAL A 318 -2.95 1.34 -23.61
C VAL A 318 -3.61 0.11 -24.23
N GLU A 319 -3.60 0.02 -25.57
CA GLU A 319 -4.12 -1.15 -26.27
C GLU A 319 -3.48 -2.43 -25.72
N ASP A 320 -4.33 -3.41 -25.42
CA ASP A 320 -3.90 -4.74 -24.97
C ASP A 320 -3.12 -5.43 -26.11
N VAL A 321 -2.17 -6.25 -25.73
CA VAL A 321 -1.35 -7.02 -26.69
C VAL A 321 -2.11 -8.32 -26.98
N GLU A 322 -2.71 -8.43 -28.14
CA GLU A 322 -3.37 -9.66 -28.63
C GLU A 322 -2.38 -10.77 -29.01
#